data_9f004a8b49438bbc9d4b76e4281569ca
#
_entry.id   9f004a8b49438bbc9d4b76e4281569ca
#
_cell.length_a   1.000
_cell.length_b   1.000
_cell.length_c   1.000
_cell.angle_alpha   90.00
_cell.angle_beta   90.00
_cell.angle_gamma   90.00
#
_symmetry.space_group_name_H-M   'P 1'
#
loop_
_entity.id
_entity.type
_entity.pdbx_description
1 polymer ?
#
loop_
_entity_poly.entity_id
_entity_poly.type
_entity_poly.pdbx_seq_one_letter_code
_entity_poly.pdbx_strand_id
1 'polypeptide(L)'
;MIRADQIVKRYGAVTAVDRLSFQVEEGETFALIGPNGAGKTTTLKILLGLTRPDAGSVLLGRPGLPPHDARARHNLGYVPQRVEFPPARTVREVLTFFAEIRGLPRAATDRALERVGLTHVAERRASELSGGYTQRLALAQALLGDPALLVLDEPTASLDPEATWEFRTLLGQLQRERKTVVLSSHLLSEVERVADRVLILVDGRQAALERLVDLRKRQLQGATLEEVFLTVVRGGDRD
;
A
#
# COMPACT_ATOMS: atom_id res chain seq x y z
N MET A 1 13.08 7.31 -0.11
CA MET A 1 11.89 7.58 0.74
C MET A 1 11.78 6.61 1.91
N ILE A 2 11.97 5.31 1.74
CA ILE A 2 11.98 4.29 2.79
C ILE A 2 13.29 3.53 2.74
N ARG A 3 13.85 3.22 3.92
CA ARG A 3 14.98 2.30 4.08
C ARG A 3 14.64 1.31 5.19
N ALA A 4 14.54 0.03 4.84
CA ALA A 4 14.42 -1.09 5.75
C ALA A 4 15.73 -1.87 5.73
N ASP A 5 16.27 -2.17 6.92
CA ASP A 5 17.56 -2.84 7.07
C ASP A 5 17.43 -3.99 8.05
N GLN A 6 17.61 -5.22 7.55
CA GLN A 6 17.61 -6.50 8.29
C GLN A 6 16.45 -6.64 9.28
N ILE A 7 15.23 -6.20 8.88
CA ILE A 7 14.07 -6.26 9.77
C ILE A 7 13.65 -7.70 10.03
N VAL A 8 13.41 -7.99 11.31
CA VAL A 8 12.89 -9.30 11.78
C VAL A 8 11.63 -9.04 12.60
N LYS A 9 10.61 -9.87 12.41
CA LYS A 9 9.41 -9.87 13.26
C LYS A 9 8.92 -11.27 13.53
N ARG A 10 8.72 -11.56 14.82
CA ARG A 10 8.22 -12.85 15.31
C ARG A 10 6.92 -12.67 16.07
N TYR A 11 6.05 -13.67 15.94
CA TYR A 11 4.83 -13.80 16.73
C TYR A 11 4.82 -15.21 17.34
N GLY A 12 5.21 -15.32 18.60
CA GLY A 12 5.46 -16.62 19.24
C GLY A 12 6.52 -17.42 18.49
N ALA A 13 6.19 -18.61 18.02
CA ALA A 13 7.10 -19.48 17.27
C ALA A 13 7.21 -19.11 15.77
N VAL A 14 6.33 -18.23 15.26
CA VAL A 14 6.29 -17.90 13.83
C VAL A 14 7.16 -16.67 13.55
N THR A 15 8.13 -16.81 12.65
CA THR A 15 8.90 -15.67 12.11
C THR A 15 8.15 -15.12 10.88
N ALA A 16 7.41 -14.04 11.08
CA ALA A 16 6.59 -13.43 10.03
C ALA A 16 7.41 -12.57 9.04
N VAL A 17 8.56 -12.03 9.47
CA VAL A 17 9.54 -11.34 8.63
C VAL A 17 10.93 -11.75 9.11
N ASP A 18 11.80 -12.20 8.21
CA ASP A 18 13.14 -12.68 8.51
C ASP A 18 14.22 -11.95 7.72
N ARG A 19 14.94 -11.07 8.40
CA ARG A 19 16.10 -10.29 7.90
C ARG A 19 15.83 -9.57 6.57
N LEU A 20 14.65 -9.01 6.41
CA LEU A 20 14.23 -8.34 5.19
C LEU A 20 14.91 -6.97 5.07
N SER A 21 15.55 -6.71 3.91
CA SER A 21 16.18 -5.43 3.60
C SER A 21 15.73 -4.93 2.24
N PHE A 22 15.25 -3.68 2.17
CA PHE A 22 14.89 -3.03 0.90
C PHE A 22 14.88 -1.51 1.05
N GLN A 23 14.85 -0.83 -0.09
CA GLN A 23 14.71 0.62 -0.17
C GLN A 23 13.59 0.97 -1.14
N VAL A 24 12.88 2.05 -0.86
CA VAL A 24 11.88 2.64 -1.77
C VAL A 24 12.29 4.08 -2.04
N GLU A 25 12.41 4.41 -3.33
CA GLU A 25 12.79 5.74 -3.75
C GLU A 25 11.60 6.72 -3.67
N GLU A 26 11.89 8.00 -3.72
CA GLU A 26 10.88 9.04 -3.74
C GLU A 26 10.16 9.08 -5.09
N GLY A 27 8.83 9.11 -5.08
CA GLY A 27 7.99 9.05 -6.28
C GLY A 27 7.89 7.67 -6.92
N GLU A 28 8.37 6.61 -6.25
CA GLU A 28 8.31 5.22 -6.71
C GLU A 28 7.01 4.56 -6.26
N THR A 29 6.41 3.77 -7.13
CA THR A 29 5.39 2.79 -6.78
C THR A 29 6.03 1.43 -6.57
N PHE A 30 6.10 0.99 -5.32
CA PHE A 30 6.76 -0.23 -4.87
C PHE A 30 5.73 -1.25 -4.41
N ALA A 31 5.77 -2.46 -4.96
CA ALA A 31 4.84 -3.52 -4.61
C ALA A 31 5.50 -4.63 -3.79
N LEU A 32 4.81 -5.07 -2.74
CA LEU A 32 5.09 -6.29 -1.98
C LEU A 32 4.17 -7.38 -2.49
N ILE A 33 4.70 -8.42 -3.12
CA ILE A 33 3.90 -9.54 -3.62
C ILE A 33 4.33 -10.84 -2.94
N GLY A 34 3.39 -11.77 -2.84
CA GLY A 34 3.62 -13.08 -2.23
C GLY A 34 2.33 -13.76 -1.82
N PRO A 35 2.37 -15.05 -1.49
CA PRO A 35 1.20 -15.79 -1.01
C PRO A 35 0.69 -15.23 0.32
N ASN A 36 -0.49 -15.71 0.74
CA ASN A 36 -1.01 -15.41 2.07
C ASN A 36 -0.06 -15.96 3.13
N GLY A 37 0.21 -15.16 4.16
CA GLY A 37 1.18 -15.53 5.19
C GLY A 37 2.64 -15.17 4.87
N ALA A 38 2.97 -14.70 3.67
CA ALA A 38 4.34 -14.35 3.28
C ALA A 38 4.97 -13.16 4.03
N GLY A 39 4.24 -12.50 4.94
CA GLY A 39 4.76 -11.39 5.75
C GLY A 39 4.44 -9.99 5.19
N LYS A 40 3.68 -9.86 4.08
CA LYS A 40 3.33 -8.58 3.45
C LYS A 40 2.72 -7.57 4.44
N THR A 41 1.56 -7.90 5.02
CA THR A 41 0.87 -7.04 6.01
C THR A 41 1.73 -6.74 7.23
N THR A 42 2.52 -7.71 7.71
CA THR A 42 3.46 -7.48 8.83
C THR A 42 4.53 -6.46 8.45
N THR A 43 5.09 -6.57 7.25
CA THR A 43 6.06 -5.59 6.73
C THR A 43 5.41 -4.20 6.63
N LEU A 44 4.20 -4.08 6.07
CA LEU A 44 3.49 -2.81 6.02
C LEU A 44 3.21 -2.24 7.41
N LYS A 45 2.79 -3.06 8.39
CA LYS A 45 2.59 -2.61 9.79
C LYS A 45 3.86 -2.08 10.43
N ILE A 46 5.03 -2.64 10.08
CA ILE A 46 6.32 -2.12 10.54
C ILE A 46 6.61 -0.76 9.88
N LEU A 47 6.39 -0.60 8.57
CA LEU A 47 6.53 0.69 7.87
C LEU A 47 5.61 1.77 8.42
N LEU A 48 4.43 1.41 8.88
CA LEU A 48 3.45 2.30 9.48
C LEU A 48 3.76 2.65 10.95
N GLY A 49 4.73 1.97 11.58
CA GLY A 49 4.99 2.10 13.02
C GLY A 49 3.89 1.51 13.91
N LEU A 50 2.98 0.69 13.35
CA LEU A 50 1.92 -0.02 14.07
C LEU A 50 2.47 -1.22 14.84
N THR A 51 3.60 -1.76 14.40
CA THR A 51 4.36 -2.77 15.15
C THR A 51 5.85 -2.47 15.04
N ARG A 52 6.62 -2.78 16.09
CA ARG A 52 8.07 -2.64 16.06
C ARG A 52 8.70 -3.94 15.57
N PRO A 53 9.74 -3.89 14.74
CA PRO A 53 10.55 -5.06 14.46
C PRO A 53 11.25 -5.53 15.74
N ASP A 54 11.53 -6.83 15.83
CA ASP A 54 12.28 -7.43 16.95
C ASP A 54 13.79 -7.27 16.73
N ALA A 55 14.23 -7.11 15.47
CA ALA A 55 15.60 -6.74 15.08
C ALA A 55 15.58 -5.93 13.78
N GLY A 56 16.68 -5.25 13.49
CA GLY A 56 16.81 -4.37 12.33
C GLY A 56 16.16 -3.01 12.54
N SER A 57 16.05 -2.22 11.48
CA SER A 57 15.54 -0.85 11.56
C SER A 57 14.78 -0.44 10.29
N VAL A 58 13.88 0.53 10.45
CA VAL A 58 13.21 1.22 9.35
C VAL A 58 13.34 2.72 9.53
N LEU A 59 13.63 3.42 8.46
CA LEU A 59 13.67 4.87 8.40
C LEU A 59 12.77 5.37 7.25
N LEU A 60 12.03 6.44 7.51
CA LEU A 60 11.12 7.10 6.57
C LEU A 60 11.54 8.55 6.34
N GLY A 61 11.44 9.01 5.09
CA GLY A 61 11.67 10.40 4.70
C GLY A 61 13.12 10.86 4.72
N ARG A 62 13.30 12.17 4.69
CA ARG A 62 14.59 12.89 4.82
C ARG A 62 14.45 14.04 5.82
N PRO A 63 15.25 14.09 6.94
CA PRO A 63 16.17 13.04 7.39
C PRO A 63 15.40 11.78 7.78
N GLY A 64 16.00 10.60 7.66
CA GLY A 64 15.35 9.34 8.00
C GLY A 64 14.86 9.28 9.44
N LEU A 65 13.55 9.20 9.65
CA LEU A 65 12.92 9.09 10.95
C LEU A 65 12.33 7.69 11.15
N PRO A 66 12.39 7.10 12.34
CA PRO A 66 11.75 5.82 12.58
C PRO A 66 10.22 5.95 12.47
N PRO A 67 9.49 4.90 12.01
CA PRO A 67 8.05 4.98 11.75
C PRO A 67 7.19 5.30 12.99
N HIS A 68 7.68 5.03 14.20
CA HIS A 68 6.98 5.38 15.45
C HIS A 68 7.13 6.87 15.84
N ASP A 69 7.99 7.63 15.17
CA ASP A 69 8.05 9.10 15.34
C ASP A 69 6.81 9.74 14.71
N ALA A 70 6.13 10.62 15.44
CA ALA A 70 4.94 11.31 14.97
C ALA A 70 5.21 12.13 13.69
N ARG A 71 6.42 12.74 13.58
CA ARG A 71 6.84 13.53 12.42
C ARG A 71 6.92 12.68 11.15
N ALA A 72 7.37 11.41 11.25
CA ALA A 72 7.42 10.48 10.12
C ALA A 72 6.01 10.15 9.62
N ARG A 73 5.05 9.96 10.55
CA ARG A 73 3.67 9.60 10.25
C ARG A 73 2.81 10.76 9.74
N HIS A 74 3.19 12.00 10.04
CA HIS A 74 2.44 13.17 9.59
C HIS A 74 2.29 13.22 8.06
N ASN A 75 3.33 12.77 7.35
CA ASN A 75 3.39 12.75 5.88
C ASN A 75 3.10 11.37 5.26
N LEU A 76 2.30 10.55 5.96
CA LEU A 76 1.96 9.20 5.58
C LEU A 76 0.44 9.02 5.52
N GLY A 77 -0.05 8.44 4.43
CA GLY A 77 -1.43 7.96 4.28
C GLY A 77 -1.47 6.44 4.27
N TYR A 78 -2.54 5.86 4.82
CA TYR A 78 -2.71 4.41 4.92
C TYR A 78 -4.10 3.97 4.52
N VAL A 79 -4.18 2.95 3.68
CA VAL A 79 -5.40 2.22 3.34
C VAL A 79 -5.23 0.78 3.82
N PRO A 80 -5.99 0.34 4.84
CA PRO A 80 -5.93 -1.04 5.32
C PRO A 80 -6.65 -2.01 4.39
N GLN A 81 -6.34 -3.30 4.52
CA GLN A 81 -6.98 -4.37 3.75
C GLN A 81 -8.50 -4.45 3.99
N ARG A 82 -8.93 -4.24 5.23
CA ARG A 82 -10.35 -4.15 5.58
C ARG A 82 -10.66 -2.74 6.02
N VAL A 83 -11.63 -2.15 5.33
CA VAL A 83 -12.07 -0.79 5.58
C VAL A 83 -13.49 -0.83 6.11
N GLU A 84 -13.69 -0.23 7.26
CA GLU A 84 -14.99 -0.05 7.87
C GLU A 84 -15.14 1.41 8.33
N PHE A 85 -16.28 2.01 8.00
CA PHE A 85 -16.63 3.35 8.44
C PHE A 85 -17.90 3.30 9.30
N PRO A 86 -18.13 4.28 10.18
CA PRO A 86 -19.37 4.36 10.95
C PRO A 86 -20.58 4.37 10.02
N PRO A 87 -21.48 3.37 10.07
CA PRO A 87 -22.50 3.15 9.04
C PRO A 87 -23.52 4.26 8.94
N ALA A 88 -23.80 4.98 10.04
CA ALA A 88 -24.75 6.07 10.10
C ALA A 88 -24.20 7.42 9.61
N ARG A 89 -22.88 7.54 9.41
CA ARG A 89 -22.24 8.78 8.96
C ARG A 89 -22.24 8.88 7.45
N THR A 90 -22.38 10.11 6.94
CA THR A 90 -22.21 10.36 5.50
C THR A 90 -20.73 10.32 5.12
N VAL A 91 -20.46 10.13 3.83
CA VAL A 91 -19.10 10.16 3.26
C VAL A 91 -18.40 11.48 3.64
N ARG A 92 -19.10 12.60 3.53
CA ARG A 92 -18.60 13.92 3.92
C ARG A 92 -18.28 14.00 5.41
N GLU A 93 -19.19 13.53 6.28
CA GLU A 93 -18.97 13.54 7.74
C GLU A 93 -17.74 12.72 8.13
N VAL A 94 -17.56 11.54 7.51
CA VAL A 94 -16.38 10.69 7.75
C VAL A 94 -15.10 11.45 7.41
N LEU A 95 -15.00 12.02 6.22
CA LEU A 95 -13.79 12.75 5.80
C LEU A 95 -13.57 14.02 6.63
N THR A 96 -14.63 14.74 6.98
CA THR A 96 -14.55 15.95 7.82
C THR A 96 -13.98 15.60 9.19
N PHE A 97 -14.45 14.51 9.81
CA PHE A 97 -13.92 14.05 11.09
C PHE A 97 -12.41 13.75 11.04
N PHE A 98 -11.94 13.06 10.00
CA PHE A 98 -10.50 12.78 9.85
C PHE A 98 -9.69 14.04 9.51
N ALA A 99 -10.26 14.98 8.77
CA ALA A 99 -9.62 16.27 8.47
C ALA A 99 -9.46 17.10 9.76
N GLU A 100 -10.48 17.15 10.61
CA GLU A 100 -10.45 17.84 11.91
C GLU A 100 -9.39 17.23 12.86
N ILE A 101 -9.31 15.90 12.97
CA ILE A 101 -8.28 15.22 13.78
C ILE A 101 -6.86 15.61 13.29
N ARG A 102 -6.70 15.83 11.98
CA ARG A 102 -5.42 16.25 11.39
C ARG A 102 -5.18 17.76 11.45
N GLY A 103 -6.12 18.53 11.99
CA GLY A 103 -6.03 20.00 12.05
C GLY A 103 -6.13 20.66 10.66
N LEU A 104 -6.79 19.99 9.70
CA LEU A 104 -6.92 20.48 8.33
C LEU A 104 -8.15 21.40 8.17
N PRO A 105 -8.12 22.37 7.26
CA PRO A 105 -9.28 23.22 6.99
C PRO A 105 -10.41 22.41 6.30
N ARG A 106 -11.64 22.83 6.46
CA ARG A 106 -12.84 22.21 5.83
C ARG A 106 -12.69 21.94 4.34
N ALA A 107 -12.06 22.85 3.62
CA ALA A 107 -11.78 22.70 2.19
C ALA A 107 -10.93 21.45 1.84
N ALA A 108 -10.25 20.83 2.82
CA ALA A 108 -9.52 19.58 2.60
C ALA A 108 -10.46 18.41 2.33
N THR A 109 -11.65 18.40 2.96
CA THR A 109 -12.70 17.41 2.72
C THR A 109 -13.19 17.46 1.27
N ASP A 110 -13.54 18.65 0.78
CA ASP A 110 -14.05 18.82 -0.60
C ASP A 110 -13.00 18.41 -1.63
N ARG A 111 -11.75 18.83 -1.45
CA ARG A 111 -10.63 18.41 -2.32
C ARG A 111 -10.41 16.89 -2.30
N ALA A 112 -10.52 16.26 -1.14
CA ALA A 112 -10.37 14.80 -1.04
C ALA A 112 -11.51 14.06 -1.74
N LEU A 113 -12.76 14.53 -1.61
CA LEU A 113 -13.92 13.99 -2.32
C LEU A 113 -13.77 14.09 -3.84
N GLU A 114 -13.38 15.27 -4.32
CA GLU A 114 -13.17 15.53 -5.75
C GLU A 114 -12.06 14.63 -6.30
N ARG A 115 -10.95 14.52 -5.59
CA ARG A 115 -9.77 13.75 -6.02
C ARG A 115 -10.04 12.27 -6.26
N VAL A 116 -10.99 11.67 -5.52
CA VAL A 116 -11.37 10.27 -5.67
C VAL A 116 -12.73 10.08 -6.36
N GLY A 117 -13.35 11.16 -6.87
CA GLY A 117 -14.62 11.13 -7.60
C GLY A 117 -15.83 10.80 -6.72
N LEU A 118 -15.82 11.16 -5.43
CA LEU A 118 -16.91 10.88 -4.49
C LEU A 118 -17.84 12.08 -4.23
N THR A 119 -17.68 13.21 -4.90
CA THR A 119 -18.49 14.41 -4.67
C THR A 119 -20.00 14.14 -4.83
N HIS A 120 -20.38 13.35 -5.82
CA HIS A 120 -21.78 13.02 -6.13
C HIS A 120 -22.47 12.12 -5.10
N VAL A 121 -21.70 11.43 -4.25
CA VAL A 121 -22.19 10.56 -3.17
C VAL A 121 -21.84 11.09 -1.77
N ALA A 122 -21.33 12.32 -1.68
CA ALA A 122 -20.83 12.91 -0.44
C ALA A 122 -21.83 12.88 0.72
N GLU A 123 -23.12 13.01 0.42
CA GLU A 123 -24.21 13.02 1.40
C GLU A 123 -24.83 11.62 1.63
N ARG A 124 -24.38 10.59 0.92
CA ARG A 124 -24.81 9.21 1.18
C ARG A 124 -24.15 8.67 2.45
N ARG A 125 -24.85 7.79 3.17
CA ARG A 125 -24.30 7.11 4.33
C ARG A 125 -23.24 6.10 3.93
N ALA A 126 -22.24 5.88 4.78
CA ALA A 126 -21.20 4.89 4.53
C ALA A 126 -21.75 3.46 4.36
N SER A 127 -22.87 3.13 5.04
CA SER A 127 -23.58 1.85 4.86
C SER A 127 -24.24 1.63 3.49
N GLU A 128 -24.38 2.68 2.69
CA GLU A 128 -25.01 2.64 1.37
C GLU A 128 -23.97 2.54 0.23
N LEU A 129 -22.69 2.53 0.59
CA LEU A 129 -21.60 2.48 -0.40
C LEU A 129 -21.36 1.06 -0.88
N SER A 130 -21.07 0.92 -2.19
CA SER A 130 -20.46 -0.30 -2.73
C SER A 130 -19.03 -0.47 -2.20
N GLY A 131 -18.47 -1.67 -2.34
CA GLY A 131 -17.07 -1.93 -2.00
C GLY A 131 -16.09 -0.96 -2.66
N GLY A 132 -16.30 -0.65 -3.95
CA GLY A 132 -15.48 0.31 -4.70
C GLY A 132 -15.55 1.73 -4.13
N TYR A 133 -16.73 2.21 -3.80
CA TYR A 133 -16.89 3.53 -3.16
C TYR A 133 -16.29 3.56 -1.75
N THR A 134 -16.45 2.48 -0.97
CA THR A 134 -15.81 2.35 0.35
C THR A 134 -14.29 2.41 0.25
N GLN A 135 -13.72 1.74 -0.74
CA GLN A 135 -12.26 1.75 -0.96
C GLN A 135 -11.76 3.13 -1.42
N ARG A 136 -12.53 3.83 -2.29
CA ARG A 136 -12.21 5.22 -2.66
C ARG A 136 -12.33 6.18 -1.47
N LEU A 137 -13.29 5.98 -0.57
CA LEU A 137 -13.40 6.75 0.67
C LEU A 137 -12.19 6.54 1.58
N ALA A 138 -11.69 5.30 1.68
CA ALA A 138 -10.45 5.00 2.41
C ALA A 138 -9.23 5.68 1.77
N LEU A 139 -9.16 5.68 0.44
CA LEU A 139 -8.11 6.41 -0.28
C LEU A 139 -8.22 7.92 -0.07
N ALA A 140 -9.44 8.50 -0.10
CA ALA A 140 -9.67 9.91 0.19
C ALA A 140 -9.18 10.28 1.61
N GLN A 141 -9.51 9.44 2.61
CA GLN A 141 -9.02 9.60 3.98
C GLN A 141 -7.48 9.54 4.04
N ALA A 142 -6.86 8.59 3.34
CA ALA A 142 -5.41 8.45 3.28
C ALA A 142 -4.74 9.67 2.63
N LEU A 143 -5.40 10.31 1.66
CA LEU A 143 -4.93 11.49 0.94
C LEU A 143 -5.13 12.82 1.67
N LEU A 144 -5.87 12.83 2.80
CA LEU A 144 -6.03 14.04 3.61
C LEU A 144 -4.66 14.58 4.08
N GLY A 145 -4.44 15.88 3.87
CA GLY A 145 -3.16 16.51 4.17
C GLY A 145 -2.08 16.30 3.11
N ASP A 146 -2.44 15.72 1.98
CA ASP A 146 -1.58 15.51 0.79
C ASP A 146 -0.24 14.80 1.09
N PRO A 147 -0.26 13.59 1.72
CA PRO A 147 0.94 12.90 2.13
C PRO A 147 1.85 12.58 0.95
N ALA A 148 3.17 12.57 1.19
CA ALA A 148 4.16 12.17 0.19
C ALA A 148 4.30 10.64 0.07
N LEU A 149 3.93 9.89 1.12
CA LEU A 149 3.98 8.45 1.19
C LEU A 149 2.60 7.85 1.43
N LEU A 150 2.19 6.93 0.58
CA LEU A 150 0.98 6.12 0.73
C LEU A 150 1.35 4.65 0.94
N VAL A 151 0.72 4.02 1.90
CA VAL A 151 0.84 2.58 2.16
C VAL A 151 -0.54 1.95 1.99
N LEU A 152 -0.67 0.98 1.09
CA LEU A 152 -1.93 0.36 0.71
C LEU A 152 -1.83 -1.16 0.90
N ASP A 153 -2.64 -1.71 1.79
CA ASP A 153 -2.64 -3.15 2.07
C ASP A 153 -3.75 -3.86 1.29
N GLU A 154 -3.39 -4.59 0.24
CA GLU A 154 -4.29 -5.31 -0.68
C GLU A 154 -5.50 -4.48 -1.15
N PRO A 155 -5.28 -3.27 -1.72
CA PRO A 155 -6.34 -2.27 -1.89
C PRO A 155 -7.44 -2.67 -2.89
N THR A 156 -7.23 -3.71 -3.69
CA THR A 156 -8.16 -4.16 -4.74
C THR A 156 -8.71 -5.56 -4.53
N ALA A 157 -8.28 -6.27 -3.46
CA ALA A 157 -8.59 -7.70 -3.24
C ALA A 157 -10.09 -8.06 -3.17
N SER A 158 -10.96 -7.09 -2.83
CA SER A 158 -12.41 -7.31 -2.66
C SER A 158 -13.24 -6.49 -3.67
N LEU A 159 -12.60 -5.95 -4.70
CA LEU A 159 -13.26 -5.11 -5.71
C LEU A 159 -13.65 -5.95 -6.93
N ASP A 160 -14.78 -5.58 -7.54
CA ASP A 160 -15.13 -6.06 -8.86
C ASP A 160 -14.18 -5.49 -9.94
N PRO A 161 -14.21 -6.00 -11.18
CA PRO A 161 -13.29 -5.56 -12.24
C PRO A 161 -13.40 -4.07 -12.58
N GLU A 162 -14.60 -3.46 -12.51
CA GLU A 162 -14.81 -2.04 -12.81
C GLU A 162 -14.21 -1.16 -11.70
N ALA A 163 -14.54 -1.45 -10.45
CA ALA A 163 -13.97 -0.75 -9.29
C ALA A 163 -12.44 -0.91 -9.22
N THR A 164 -11.91 -2.08 -9.58
CA THR A 164 -10.47 -2.33 -9.68
C THR A 164 -9.81 -1.44 -10.74
N TRP A 165 -10.45 -1.32 -11.92
CA TRP A 165 -9.95 -0.46 -13.00
C TRP A 165 -9.94 1.02 -12.58
N GLU A 166 -11.03 1.49 -11.95
CA GLU A 166 -11.15 2.85 -11.46
C GLU A 166 -10.09 3.16 -10.37
N PHE A 167 -9.91 2.23 -9.41
CA PHE A 167 -8.90 2.38 -8.36
C PHE A 167 -7.48 2.46 -8.95
N ARG A 168 -7.16 1.63 -9.94
CA ARG A 168 -5.89 1.69 -10.67
C ARG A 168 -5.70 3.02 -11.40
N THR A 169 -6.76 3.58 -11.96
CA THR A 169 -6.72 4.89 -12.60
C THR A 169 -6.32 5.98 -11.61
N LEU A 170 -6.88 5.94 -10.38
CA LEU A 170 -6.49 6.83 -9.29
C LEU A 170 -5.01 6.63 -8.88
N LEU A 171 -4.53 5.39 -8.76
CA LEU A 171 -3.11 5.13 -8.50
C LEU A 171 -2.21 5.70 -9.59
N GLY A 172 -2.60 5.58 -10.86
CA GLY A 172 -1.88 6.17 -11.98
C GLY A 172 -1.84 7.71 -11.93
N GLN A 173 -2.85 8.37 -11.37
CA GLN A 173 -2.82 9.82 -11.12
C GLN A 173 -1.80 10.16 -10.03
N LEU A 174 -1.81 9.44 -8.91
CA LEU A 174 -0.86 9.62 -7.80
C LEU A 174 0.59 9.43 -8.25
N GLN A 175 0.82 8.47 -9.14
CA GLN A 175 2.12 8.21 -9.74
C GLN A 175 2.60 9.40 -10.61
N ARG A 176 1.71 9.97 -11.44
CA ARG A 176 2.01 11.19 -12.21
C ARG A 176 2.32 12.40 -11.32
N GLU A 177 1.71 12.48 -10.15
CA GLU A 177 1.98 13.48 -9.10
C GLU A 177 3.25 13.18 -8.30
N ARG A 178 3.98 12.12 -8.66
CA ARG A 178 5.21 11.68 -8.00
C ARG A 178 5.02 11.33 -6.51
N LYS A 179 3.85 10.87 -6.14
CA LYS A 179 3.62 10.30 -4.82
C LYS A 179 4.38 8.98 -4.70
N THR A 180 4.98 8.73 -3.54
CA THR A 180 5.56 7.43 -3.23
C THR A 180 4.45 6.51 -2.76
N VAL A 181 4.31 5.35 -3.40
CA VAL A 181 3.27 4.37 -3.06
C VAL A 181 3.93 3.04 -2.71
N VAL A 182 3.60 2.48 -1.55
CA VAL A 182 3.93 1.10 -1.21
C VAL A 182 2.63 0.33 -1.13
N LEU A 183 2.46 -0.69 -1.93
CA LEU A 183 1.26 -1.51 -1.93
C LEU A 183 1.58 -2.99 -1.75
N SER A 184 0.70 -3.73 -1.10
CA SER A 184 0.72 -5.19 -1.11
C SER A 184 -0.32 -5.74 -2.08
N SER A 185 -0.02 -6.86 -2.71
CA SER A 185 -0.98 -7.65 -3.49
C SER A 185 -0.56 -9.11 -3.54
N HIS A 186 -1.52 -10.00 -3.71
CA HIS A 186 -1.28 -11.39 -4.09
C HIS A 186 -1.54 -11.62 -5.58
N LEU A 187 -2.04 -10.60 -6.32
CA LEU A 187 -2.36 -10.64 -7.74
C LEU A 187 -1.27 -9.91 -8.54
N LEU A 188 -0.44 -10.69 -9.20
CA LEU A 188 0.67 -10.17 -9.99
C LEU A 188 0.17 -9.29 -11.16
N SER A 189 -0.92 -9.67 -11.82
CA SER A 189 -1.54 -8.94 -12.94
C SER A 189 -1.99 -7.51 -12.58
N GLU A 190 -2.26 -7.24 -11.31
CA GLU A 190 -2.59 -5.90 -10.83
C GLU A 190 -1.33 -5.05 -10.65
N VAL A 191 -0.29 -5.66 -10.05
CA VAL A 191 0.98 -5.02 -9.78
C VAL A 191 1.71 -4.63 -11.06
N GLU A 192 1.65 -5.49 -12.09
CA GLU A 192 2.24 -5.24 -13.41
C GLU A 192 1.85 -3.91 -14.05
N ARG A 193 0.69 -3.41 -13.71
CA ARG A 193 0.11 -2.22 -14.34
C ARG A 193 0.47 -0.93 -13.61
N VAL A 194 0.84 -1.01 -12.33
CA VAL A 194 1.00 0.17 -11.47
C VAL A 194 2.35 0.26 -10.77
N ALA A 195 3.12 -0.83 -10.63
CA ALA A 195 4.38 -0.80 -9.90
C ALA A 195 5.57 -0.49 -10.80
N ASP A 196 6.59 0.16 -10.22
CA ASP A 196 7.91 0.35 -10.82
C ASP A 196 8.84 -0.82 -10.46
N ARG A 197 8.75 -1.27 -9.18
CA ARG A 197 9.50 -2.40 -8.65
C ARG A 197 8.62 -3.29 -7.80
N VAL A 198 9.00 -4.57 -7.76
CA VAL A 198 8.31 -5.59 -6.97
C VAL A 198 9.31 -6.31 -6.06
N LEU A 199 8.93 -6.47 -4.81
CA LEU A 199 9.58 -7.31 -3.84
C LEU A 199 8.73 -8.57 -3.65
N ILE A 200 9.28 -9.72 -4.03
CA ILE A 200 8.62 -11.02 -3.87
C ILE A 200 9.00 -11.55 -2.48
N LEU A 201 7.98 -11.80 -1.67
CA LEU A 201 8.11 -12.36 -0.33
C LEU A 201 7.60 -13.81 -0.30
N VAL A 202 8.40 -14.69 0.31
CA VAL A 202 8.07 -16.08 0.60
C VAL A 202 8.54 -16.35 2.02
N ASP A 203 7.68 -16.86 2.89
CA ASP A 203 7.97 -17.24 4.29
C ASP A 203 8.73 -16.15 5.07
N GLY A 204 8.32 -14.90 4.91
CA GLY A 204 8.91 -13.75 5.58
C GLY A 204 10.25 -13.28 5.00
N ARG A 205 10.75 -13.88 3.93
CA ARG A 205 12.03 -13.58 3.31
C ARG A 205 11.87 -12.96 1.94
N GLN A 206 12.87 -12.20 1.52
CA GLN A 206 12.99 -11.73 0.15
C GLN A 206 13.38 -12.92 -0.76
N ALA A 207 12.46 -13.31 -1.63
CA ALA A 207 12.78 -14.28 -2.68
C ALA A 207 13.35 -13.59 -3.92
N ALA A 208 12.84 -12.39 -4.28
CA ALA A 208 13.40 -11.55 -5.33
C ALA A 208 13.05 -10.07 -5.12
N LEU A 209 13.85 -9.20 -5.74
CA LEU A 209 13.58 -7.76 -5.84
C LEU A 209 13.88 -7.33 -7.28
N GLU A 210 12.86 -7.01 -8.05
CA GLU A 210 12.95 -6.82 -9.49
C GLU A 210 12.33 -5.50 -9.94
N ARG A 211 12.85 -4.92 -11.00
CA ARG A 211 12.18 -3.84 -11.73
C ARG A 211 11.13 -4.43 -12.68
N LEU A 212 9.96 -3.83 -12.73
CA LEU A 212 8.90 -4.33 -13.59
C LEU A 212 9.27 -4.26 -15.09
N VAL A 213 10.05 -3.26 -15.48
CA VAL A 213 10.56 -3.13 -16.84
C VAL A 213 11.45 -4.32 -17.25
N ASP A 214 12.22 -4.88 -16.31
CA ASP A 214 13.11 -6.02 -16.61
C ASP A 214 12.33 -7.34 -16.63
N LEU A 215 11.30 -7.46 -15.79
CA LEU A 215 10.35 -8.58 -15.85
C LEU A 215 9.58 -8.60 -17.18
N ARG A 216 9.11 -7.44 -17.67
CA ARG A 216 8.45 -7.33 -18.99
C ARG A 216 9.36 -7.69 -20.16
N LYS A 217 10.66 -7.40 -20.09
CA LYS A 217 11.62 -7.84 -21.12
C LYS A 217 11.73 -9.36 -21.17
N ARG A 218 11.71 -10.05 -20.03
CA ARG A 218 11.69 -11.51 -19.96
C ARG A 218 10.39 -12.10 -20.53
N GLN A 219 9.24 -11.41 -20.35
CA GLN A 219 7.96 -11.80 -20.98
C GLN A 219 8.04 -11.78 -22.51
N LEU A 220 8.70 -10.78 -23.10
CA LEU A 220 8.92 -10.70 -24.54
C LEU A 220 9.78 -11.86 -25.08
N GLN A 221 10.48 -12.60 -24.21
CA GLN A 221 11.24 -13.81 -24.52
C GLN A 221 10.42 -15.11 -24.30
N GLY A 222 9.10 -15.00 -24.03
CA GLY A 222 8.17 -16.13 -23.97
C GLY A 222 7.77 -16.62 -22.57
N ALA A 223 8.33 -16.05 -21.50
CA ALA A 223 7.92 -16.38 -20.12
C ALA A 223 6.80 -15.41 -19.66
N THR A 224 5.74 -15.93 -19.06
CA THR A 224 4.75 -15.08 -18.38
C THR A 224 5.33 -14.60 -17.03
N LEU A 225 4.86 -13.45 -16.53
CA LEU A 225 5.26 -12.97 -15.20
C LEU A 225 4.86 -13.95 -14.10
N GLU A 226 3.78 -14.67 -14.33
CA GLU A 226 3.28 -15.72 -13.44
C GLU A 226 4.26 -16.91 -13.39
N GLU A 227 4.83 -17.29 -14.53
CA GLU A 227 5.90 -18.31 -14.60
C GLU A 227 7.19 -17.83 -13.93
N VAL A 228 7.58 -16.57 -14.12
CA VAL A 228 8.72 -15.97 -13.42
C VAL A 228 8.48 -15.96 -11.91
N PHE A 229 7.30 -15.55 -11.47
CA PHE A 229 6.90 -15.58 -10.07
C PHE A 229 6.92 -17.00 -9.50
N LEU A 230 6.30 -17.95 -10.19
CA LEU A 230 6.29 -19.37 -9.78
C LEU A 230 7.69 -19.98 -9.74
N THR A 231 8.58 -19.59 -10.66
CA THR A 231 9.97 -20.05 -10.68
C THR A 231 10.74 -19.53 -9.46
N VAL A 232 10.52 -18.27 -9.09
CA VAL A 232 11.14 -17.65 -7.91
C VAL A 232 10.59 -18.28 -6.62
N VAL A 233 9.26 -18.45 -6.53
CA VAL A 233 8.60 -19.05 -5.35
C VAL A 233 9.01 -20.52 -5.18
N ARG A 234 9.08 -21.30 -6.26
CA ARG A 234 9.47 -22.73 -6.22
C ARG A 234 10.99 -22.92 -6.12
N GLY A 235 11.79 -21.99 -6.61
CA GLY A 235 13.26 -22.05 -6.50
C GLY A 235 13.78 -21.71 -5.11
N GLY A 236 13.02 -21.01 -4.28
CA GLY A 236 13.32 -20.73 -2.87
C GLY A 236 13.20 -21.95 -1.94
N ASP A 237 12.60 -23.05 -2.42
CA ASP A 237 12.43 -24.32 -1.66
C ASP A 237 13.66 -25.26 -1.78
N ARG A 238 14.78 -24.82 -2.30
CA ARG A 238 15.95 -25.69 -2.61
C ARG A 238 17.25 -25.34 -1.91
N ASP A 239 17.21 -24.64 -0.75
CA ASP A 239 18.41 -24.48 0.12
C ASP A 239 18.08 -24.63 1.59
#